data_f072fd9317503c24f045445d6dc40247
#
_entry.id   f072fd9317503c24f045445d6dc40247
#
_cell.length_a   1.000
_cell.length_b   1.000
_cell.length_c   1.000
_cell.angle_alpha   90.00
_cell.angle_beta   90.00
_cell.angle_gamma   90.00
#
_symmetry.space_group_name_H-M   'P 1'
#
loop_
_entity.id
_entity.type
_entity.pdbx_description
1 polymer ?
#
loop_
_entity_poly.entity_id
_entity_poly.type
_entity_poly.pdbx_seq_one_letter_code
_entity_poly.pdbx_strand_id
1 'polypeptide(L)'
;MGSNPLAPSAALVASVKEGARAELFDTAAIQKMDSAHYLHPFTDFKSLNADGARVMVRGEGIYLWDSQGKKSLDGMSGLWCVNVGYGRTRISEAVYKQMETLPFYNSFFNTTNLPAAQLAAKLAQISPPQFKHVFFTGSGSEGNDTNLRMVRRYWDLLGYKERHTIISRENAYHGSTVAGASLGGMGGMHAQGGMPIPGIVHIGQPNYLESGRGLSEDEFGLLAASWLEDKILEVGADKVAAFIGEPVQGAGGVVIPPATYWPEIQRICDKYGILLIADEVICGFGRLGKWFASELFGMRPDLITFAKGVTSGYVPLGGVLVGDRVADVLIEKGGEFTHGFTYSGHPVACAAALENIRIIEEENLVQRVATDTGPYLKERFATLADHPLVGFANSCGFVAGLNLVRVKSSVVHDNVSFDEALSVGMVCRGHMFNNGMIMRAVGDRMIIAPPLVMTRAQIDEMVALIRHCLDLTLSDLKQRGWV
;
A
#
# COMPACT_ATOMS: atom_id res chain seq x y z
N MET A 1 34.59 9.64 32.00
CA MET A 1 33.45 10.13 31.25
C MET A 1 33.59 9.58 29.84
N GLY A 2 32.95 8.43 29.56
CA GLY A 2 33.04 7.77 28.27
C GLY A 2 32.23 8.54 27.25
N SER A 3 32.80 8.93 26.14
CA SER A 3 32.11 9.49 24.99
C SER A 3 31.10 8.45 24.49
N ASN A 4 29.81 8.85 24.43
CA ASN A 4 28.76 8.02 23.86
C ASN A 4 29.06 7.84 22.36
N PRO A 5 29.40 6.62 21.88
CA PRO A 5 29.78 6.40 20.49
C PRO A 5 28.57 6.51 19.50
N LEU A 6 27.36 6.79 20.01
CA LEU A 6 26.12 6.83 19.23
C LEU A 6 25.58 8.25 18.99
N ALA A 7 26.20 9.30 19.54
CA ALA A 7 25.76 10.67 19.27
C ALA A 7 26.37 11.17 17.94
N PRO A 8 25.58 11.44 16.89
CA PRO A 8 26.11 12.04 15.69
C PRO A 8 26.70 13.41 16.02
N SER A 9 27.93 13.68 15.58
CA SER A 9 28.53 15.00 15.73
C SER A 9 27.74 16.03 14.92
N ALA A 10 27.71 17.29 15.37
CA ALA A 10 27.05 18.38 14.62
C ALA A 10 27.60 18.51 13.18
N ALA A 11 28.86 18.13 12.96
CA ALA A 11 29.50 18.02 11.65
C ALA A 11 28.85 16.94 10.77
N LEU A 12 28.41 15.79 11.33
CA LEU A 12 27.72 14.72 10.61
C LEU A 12 26.35 15.17 10.12
N VAL A 13 25.59 15.91 10.93
CA VAL A 13 24.27 16.45 10.57
C VAL A 13 24.37 17.54 9.49
N ALA A 14 25.41 18.38 9.55
CA ALA A 14 25.66 19.40 8.53
C ALA A 14 26.07 18.78 7.18
N SER A 15 26.90 17.75 7.18
CA SER A 15 27.40 17.10 5.95
C SER A 15 26.32 16.29 5.21
N VAL A 16 25.31 15.79 5.92
CA VAL A 16 24.15 15.13 5.31
C VAL A 16 23.33 16.11 4.46
N LYS A 17 23.32 17.41 4.83
CA LYS A 17 22.63 18.46 4.05
C LYS A 17 23.40 18.91 2.79
N GLU A 18 24.72 18.76 2.78
CA GLU A 18 25.60 19.25 1.68
C GLU A 18 25.96 18.20 0.63
N GLY A 19 25.33 17.02 0.65
CA GLY A 19 25.69 15.91 -0.25
C GLY A 19 26.82 15.07 0.31
N ALA A 20 26.51 14.28 1.33
CA ALA A 20 27.46 13.43 2.05
C ALA A 20 28.30 12.57 1.09
N ARG A 21 29.62 12.71 1.16
CA ARG A 21 30.54 11.77 0.53
C ARG A 21 30.40 10.40 1.20
N ALA A 22 30.56 9.33 0.42
CA ALA A 22 30.49 7.93 0.89
C ALA A 22 31.41 7.62 2.10
N GLU A 23 32.44 8.43 2.30
CA GLU A 23 33.46 8.33 3.39
C GLU A 23 32.88 8.63 4.80
N LEU A 24 31.65 9.14 4.91
CA LEU A 24 31.05 9.54 6.20
C LEU A 24 30.38 8.40 6.97
N PHE A 25 30.10 7.27 6.31
CA PHE A 25 29.38 6.16 6.91
C PHE A 25 30.23 4.89 6.93
N ASP A 26 30.49 4.36 8.10
CA ASP A 26 31.04 3.00 8.26
C ASP A 26 29.90 1.98 8.05
N THR A 27 29.66 1.62 6.78
CA THR A 27 28.61 0.68 6.41
C THR A 27 28.76 -0.66 7.13
N ALA A 28 29.99 -1.15 7.30
CA ALA A 28 30.23 -2.44 7.96
C ALA A 28 29.90 -2.37 9.46
N ALA A 29 30.23 -1.28 10.13
CA ALA A 29 29.86 -1.08 11.53
C ALA A 29 28.33 -0.96 11.69
N ILE A 30 27.62 -0.26 10.78
CA ILE A 30 26.16 -0.16 10.79
C ILE A 30 25.53 -1.54 10.57
N GLN A 31 25.97 -2.30 9.57
CA GLN A 31 25.48 -3.65 9.29
C GLN A 31 25.71 -4.61 10.46
N LYS A 32 26.85 -4.47 11.16
CA LYS A 32 27.15 -5.25 12.37
C LYS A 32 26.18 -4.92 13.52
N MET A 33 25.86 -3.65 13.74
CA MET A 33 24.87 -3.24 14.74
C MET A 33 23.48 -3.76 14.36
N ASP A 34 23.11 -3.62 13.10
CA ASP A 34 21.83 -4.03 12.55
C ASP A 34 21.59 -5.52 12.78
N SER A 35 22.51 -6.37 12.32
CA SER A 35 22.41 -7.82 12.47
C SER A 35 22.48 -8.30 13.93
N ALA A 36 23.08 -7.53 14.83
CA ALA A 36 23.17 -7.87 16.24
C ALA A 36 21.89 -7.53 17.04
N HIS A 37 21.11 -6.52 16.59
CA HIS A 37 20.08 -5.93 17.45
C HIS A 37 18.72 -5.71 16.78
N TYR A 38 18.61 -5.77 15.45
CA TYR A 38 17.39 -5.44 14.74
C TYR A 38 16.81 -6.64 13.97
N LEU A 39 15.59 -7.04 14.31
CA LEU A 39 14.81 -8.03 13.56
C LEU A 39 13.92 -7.31 12.53
N HIS A 40 14.23 -7.47 11.26
CA HIS A 40 13.55 -6.80 10.17
C HIS A 40 12.19 -7.42 9.83
N PRO A 41 11.16 -6.63 9.46
CA PRO A 41 9.88 -7.16 9.00
C PRO A 41 10.03 -7.87 7.64
N PHE A 42 9.24 -8.93 7.43
CA PHE A 42 9.20 -9.71 6.17
C PHE A 42 10.56 -10.13 5.65
N THR A 43 11.45 -10.62 6.52
CA THR A 43 12.85 -10.88 6.19
C THR A 43 13.29 -12.26 6.71
N ASP A 44 14.04 -13.00 5.91
CA ASP A 44 14.86 -14.10 6.38
C ASP A 44 16.10 -13.54 7.09
N PHE A 45 16.11 -13.66 8.41
CA PHE A 45 17.16 -13.07 9.25
C PHE A 45 18.53 -13.67 8.99
N LYS A 46 18.61 -14.98 8.68
CA LYS A 46 19.88 -15.65 8.41
C LYS A 46 20.51 -15.15 7.11
N SER A 47 19.70 -15.02 6.06
CA SER A 47 20.14 -14.47 4.80
C SER A 47 20.54 -13.00 4.93
N LEU A 48 19.71 -12.17 5.60
CA LEU A 48 20.05 -10.76 5.84
C LEU A 48 21.36 -10.59 6.58
N ASN A 49 21.60 -11.39 7.63
CA ASN A 49 22.82 -11.31 8.42
C ASN A 49 24.07 -11.75 7.64
N ALA A 50 23.91 -12.66 6.67
CA ALA A 50 25.00 -13.08 5.79
C ALA A 50 25.34 -12.02 4.73
N ASP A 51 24.30 -11.39 4.13
CA ASP A 51 24.45 -10.44 3.02
C ASP A 51 24.70 -9.00 3.49
N GLY A 52 24.22 -8.65 4.69
CA GLY A 52 24.17 -7.31 5.24
C GLY A 52 23.03 -6.45 4.67
N ALA A 53 22.43 -5.61 5.52
CA ALA A 53 21.38 -4.69 5.13
C ALA A 53 21.91 -3.57 4.23
N ARG A 54 21.08 -3.10 3.28
CA ARG A 54 21.34 -1.85 2.56
C ARG A 54 21.02 -0.66 3.47
N VAL A 55 22.00 0.18 3.72
CA VAL A 55 21.87 1.31 4.64
C VAL A 55 21.49 2.56 3.87
N MET A 56 20.19 2.94 3.88
CA MET A 56 19.71 4.18 3.25
C MET A 56 19.94 5.36 4.18
N VAL A 57 20.56 6.43 3.65
CA VAL A 57 21.00 7.58 4.46
C VAL A 57 20.45 8.91 4.02
N ARG A 58 19.93 9.02 2.79
CA ARG A 58 19.36 10.27 2.24
C ARG A 58 18.25 10.00 1.26
N GLY A 59 17.24 10.89 1.24
CA GLY A 59 16.18 10.93 0.23
C GLY A 59 15.93 12.35 -0.25
N GLU A 60 15.74 12.54 -1.58
CA GLU A 60 15.42 13.84 -2.18
C GLU A 60 14.59 13.64 -3.45
N GLY A 61 13.45 14.31 -3.56
CA GLY A 61 12.52 14.13 -4.68
C GLY A 61 12.08 12.68 -4.81
N ILE A 62 12.51 12.00 -5.87
CA ILE A 62 12.20 10.60 -6.14
C ILE A 62 13.42 9.67 -5.96
N TYR A 63 14.52 10.18 -5.41
CA TYR A 63 15.77 9.47 -5.32
C TYR A 63 16.17 9.20 -3.87
N LEU A 64 16.85 8.06 -3.68
CA LEU A 64 17.47 7.64 -2.41
C LEU A 64 18.96 7.45 -2.61
N TRP A 65 19.74 7.64 -1.54
CA TRP A 65 21.17 7.33 -1.49
C TRP A 65 21.44 6.38 -0.34
N ASP A 66 22.26 5.38 -0.61
CA ASP A 66 22.78 4.49 0.42
C ASP A 66 24.07 5.04 1.06
N SER A 67 24.54 4.36 2.10
CA SER A 67 25.76 4.72 2.83
C SER A 67 27.05 4.62 2.01
N GLN A 68 27.00 4.00 0.84
CA GLN A 68 28.11 3.92 -0.11
C GLN A 68 28.04 5.03 -1.18
N GLY A 69 27.05 5.93 -1.06
CA GLY A 69 26.85 7.05 -1.98
C GLY A 69 26.11 6.68 -3.27
N LYS A 70 25.61 5.46 -3.39
CA LYS A 70 24.87 5.02 -4.58
C LYS A 70 23.49 5.65 -4.61
N LYS A 71 23.21 6.36 -5.71
CA LYS A 71 21.90 6.94 -6.01
C LYS A 71 20.98 5.89 -6.63
N SER A 72 19.75 5.83 -6.18
CA SER A 72 18.70 4.96 -6.75
C SER A 72 17.40 5.72 -6.96
N LEU A 73 16.73 5.49 -8.09
CA LEU A 73 15.37 5.95 -8.33
C LEU A 73 14.41 5.05 -7.54
N ASP A 74 13.57 5.68 -6.72
CA ASP A 74 12.59 4.96 -5.89
C ASP A 74 11.29 4.72 -6.67
N GLY A 75 11.18 3.57 -7.31
CA GLY A 75 9.97 3.13 -8.00
C GLY A 75 8.88 2.59 -7.07
N MET A 76 9.09 2.63 -5.73
CA MET A 76 8.14 2.08 -4.76
C MET A 76 7.61 3.10 -3.75
N SER A 77 8.00 4.38 -3.85
CA SER A 77 7.65 5.42 -2.85
C SER A 77 7.93 4.94 -1.41
N GLY A 78 9.16 4.50 -1.15
CA GLY A 78 9.50 3.77 0.08
C GLY A 78 8.78 2.43 0.11
N LEU A 79 7.62 2.40 0.74
CA LEU A 79 6.71 1.25 0.73
C LEU A 79 5.28 1.72 0.42
N TRP A 80 5.05 2.22 -0.81
CA TRP A 80 3.76 2.75 -1.32
C TRP A 80 3.28 4.04 -0.62
N CYS A 81 4.15 4.79 0.05
CA CYS A 81 3.74 5.88 0.93
C CYS A 81 4.22 7.27 0.53
N VAL A 82 5.40 7.43 -0.05
CA VAL A 82 6.03 8.74 -0.28
C VAL A 82 5.44 9.44 -1.52
N ASN A 83 4.16 9.82 -1.44
CA ASN A 83 3.42 10.39 -2.57
C ASN A 83 4.00 11.74 -3.04
N VAL A 84 4.36 12.64 -2.10
CA VAL A 84 4.90 13.97 -2.42
C VAL A 84 6.43 14.01 -2.58
N GLY A 85 7.08 12.84 -2.54
CA GLY A 85 8.55 12.75 -2.63
C GLY A 85 9.25 13.03 -1.32
N TYR A 86 10.57 12.83 -1.32
CA TYR A 86 11.45 13.04 -0.17
C TYR A 86 11.90 14.50 -0.06
N GLY A 87 12.30 14.92 1.15
CA GLY A 87 12.94 16.22 1.39
C GLY A 87 11.98 17.41 1.42
N ARG A 88 10.68 17.20 1.73
CA ARG A 88 9.69 18.29 1.86
C ARG A 88 9.88 19.03 3.19
N THR A 89 10.64 20.11 3.17
CA THR A 89 10.94 20.93 4.36
C THR A 89 9.67 21.46 5.03
N ARG A 90 8.64 21.81 4.28
CA ARG A 90 7.35 22.28 4.81
C ARG A 90 6.72 21.26 5.78
N ILE A 91 6.78 19.96 5.47
CA ILE A 91 6.26 18.91 6.37
C ILE A 91 7.13 18.83 7.64
N SER A 92 8.46 18.89 7.49
CA SER A 92 9.39 18.88 8.63
C SER A 92 9.19 20.09 9.56
N GLU A 93 8.94 21.27 8.98
CA GLU A 93 8.64 22.51 9.71
C GLU A 93 7.30 22.42 10.46
N ALA A 94 6.25 21.86 9.81
CA ALA A 94 4.97 21.63 10.46
C ALA A 94 5.08 20.68 11.66
N VAL A 95 5.84 19.58 11.50
CA VAL A 95 6.16 18.62 12.55
C VAL A 95 6.92 19.31 13.70
N TYR A 96 7.99 20.04 13.39
CA TYR A 96 8.79 20.74 14.37
C TYR A 96 7.96 21.72 15.19
N LYS A 97 7.19 22.59 14.53
CA LYS A 97 6.32 23.58 15.19
C LYS A 97 5.27 22.92 16.09
N GLN A 98 4.68 21.81 15.63
CA GLN A 98 3.70 21.10 16.45
C GLN A 98 4.33 20.43 17.67
N MET A 99 5.55 19.90 17.53
CA MET A 99 6.32 19.34 18.67
C MET A 99 6.63 20.38 19.73
N GLU A 100 6.94 21.63 19.35
CA GLU A 100 7.16 22.71 20.30
C GLU A 100 5.86 23.15 21.00
N THR A 101 4.72 23.09 20.28
CA THR A 101 3.43 23.58 20.81
C THR A 101 2.75 22.54 21.70
N LEU A 102 2.56 21.33 21.18
CA LEU A 102 1.95 20.18 21.88
C LEU A 102 2.46 18.89 21.24
N PRO A 103 3.51 18.25 21.79
CA PRO A 103 4.08 17.05 21.22
C PRO A 103 3.11 15.86 21.25
N PHE A 104 2.34 15.73 22.34
CA PHE A 104 1.35 14.68 22.51
C PHE A 104 0.29 15.06 23.54
N TYR A 105 -0.96 14.73 23.24
CA TYR A 105 -2.02 14.50 24.21
C TYR A 105 -3.02 13.50 23.64
N ASN A 106 -3.63 12.71 24.51
CA ASN A 106 -4.57 11.65 24.08
C ASN A 106 -5.93 12.22 23.62
N SER A 107 -6.69 11.41 22.88
CA SER A 107 -8.06 11.73 22.44
C SER A 107 -9.13 10.98 23.24
N PHE A 108 -8.78 10.43 24.41
CA PHE A 108 -9.69 9.77 25.33
C PHE A 108 -10.32 10.78 26.30
N PHE A 109 -11.34 10.35 27.06
CA PHE A 109 -11.90 11.11 28.19
C PHE A 109 -12.42 12.49 27.81
N ASN A 110 -13.12 12.58 26.67
CA ASN A 110 -13.70 13.82 26.14
C ASN A 110 -12.66 14.92 25.83
N THR A 111 -11.44 14.53 25.50
CA THR A 111 -10.41 15.46 25.07
C THR A 111 -10.16 15.36 23.57
N THR A 112 -9.64 16.41 22.97
CA THR A 112 -9.18 16.47 21.58
C THR A 112 -7.98 17.41 21.46
N ASN A 113 -7.36 17.45 20.30
CA ASN A 113 -6.34 18.43 19.95
C ASN A 113 -6.69 19.09 18.60
N LEU A 114 -6.23 20.30 18.41
CA LEU A 114 -6.56 21.12 17.24
C LEU A 114 -6.19 20.45 15.92
N PRO A 115 -4.95 19.92 15.71
CA PRO A 115 -4.60 19.26 14.45
C PRO A 115 -5.48 18.05 14.13
N ALA A 116 -5.86 17.23 15.11
CA ALA A 116 -6.73 16.09 14.89
C ALA A 116 -8.14 16.50 14.42
N ALA A 117 -8.74 17.51 15.07
CA ALA A 117 -10.04 18.02 14.66
C ALA A 117 -9.99 18.65 13.24
N GLN A 118 -8.94 19.42 12.95
CA GLN A 118 -8.73 20.01 11.61
C GLN A 118 -8.52 18.94 10.54
N LEU A 119 -7.73 17.89 10.83
CA LEU A 119 -7.50 16.80 9.88
C LEU A 119 -8.77 15.99 9.65
N ALA A 120 -9.57 15.71 10.69
CA ALA A 120 -10.85 15.02 10.52
C ALA A 120 -11.79 15.78 9.59
N ALA A 121 -11.92 17.11 9.78
CA ALA A 121 -12.71 17.97 8.91
C ALA A 121 -12.14 18.01 7.46
N LYS A 122 -10.81 18.04 7.31
CA LYS A 122 -10.16 18.03 5.99
C LYS A 122 -10.37 16.72 5.26
N LEU A 123 -10.24 15.59 5.94
CA LEU A 123 -10.50 14.27 5.39
C LEU A 123 -11.96 14.11 4.94
N ALA A 124 -12.92 14.59 5.75
CA ALA A 124 -14.33 14.60 5.37
C ALA A 124 -14.57 15.46 4.11
N GLN A 125 -13.86 16.59 3.96
CA GLN A 125 -13.99 17.49 2.80
C GLN A 125 -13.51 16.85 1.50
N ILE A 126 -12.44 16.06 1.53
CA ILE A 126 -11.82 15.44 0.33
C ILE A 126 -12.33 14.03 0.03
N SER A 127 -13.18 13.49 0.90
CA SER A 127 -13.78 12.14 0.77
C SER A 127 -15.13 12.20 0.06
N PRO A 128 -15.66 11.07 -0.43
CA PRO A 128 -17.04 10.98 -0.88
C PRO A 128 -18.03 11.46 0.20
N PRO A 129 -19.16 12.08 -0.18
CA PRO A 129 -20.00 12.91 0.73
C PRO A 129 -20.63 12.16 1.91
N GLN A 130 -20.70 10.82 1.86
CA GLN A 130 -21.19 10.00 2.97
C GLN A 130 -20.19 9.86 4.13
N PHE A 131 -18.92 10.27 3.95
CA PHE A 131 -17.88 10.16 4.97
C PHE A 131 -17.71 11.47 5.72
N LYS A 132 -18.34 11.58 6.88
CA LYS A 132 -18.28 12.78 7.75
C LYS A 132 -17.46 12.54 9.02
N HIS A 133 -17.16 11.30 9.33
CA HIS A 133 -16.50 10.90 10.56
C HIS A 133 -15.20 10.14 10.28
N VAL A 134 -14.22 10.33 11.17
CA VAL A 134 -12.90 9.72 11.09
C VAL A 134 -12.55 9.08 12.42
N PHE A 135 -12.09 7.84 12.38
CA PHE A 135 -11.47 7.18 13.52
C PHE A 135 -9.97 7.04 13.25
N PHE A 136 -9.12 7.77 13.99
CA PHE A 136 -7.69 7.75 13.79
C PHE A 136 -7.01 6.55 14.43
N THR A 137 -5.97 6.03 13.76
CA THR A 137 -5.09 4.94 14.20
C THR A 137 -3.64 5.28 13.85
N GLY A 138 -2.68 4.45 14.27
CA GLY A 138 -1.26 4.63 13.94
C GLY A 138 -0.86 3.97 12.60
N SER A 139 -1.72 3.11 12.03
CA SER A 139 -1.39 2.32 10.83
C SER A 139 -2.64 1.80 10.13
N GLY A 140 -2.49 1.31 8.88
CA GLY A 140 -3.56 0.59 8.17
C GLY A 140 -3.94 -0.74 8.84
N SER A 141 -2.97 -1.43 9.49
CA SER A 141 -3.25 -2.66 10.24
C SER A 141 -4.23 -2.40 11.39
N GLU A 142 -3.96 -1.37 12.20
CA GLU A 142 -4.87 -0.93 13.26
C GLU A 142 -6.21 -0.43 12.70
N GLY A 143 -6.21 0.21 11.52
CA GLY A 143 -7.43 0.61 10.81
C GLY A 143 -8.31 -0.59 10.48
N ASN A 144 -7.74 -1.68 9.99
CA ASN A 144 -8.48 -2.89 9.66
C ASN A 144 -8.91 -3.70 10.91
N ASP A 145 -8.13 -3.69 11.98
CA ASP A 145 -8.58 -4.20 13.29
C ASP A 145 -9.79 -3.38 13.81
N THR A 146 -9.76 -2.07 13.60
CA THR A 146 -10.88 -1.16 13.94
C THR A 146 -12.12 -1.49 13.10
N ASN A 147 -11.96 -1.72 11.79
CA ASN A 147 -13.06 -2.14 10.92
C ASN A 147 -13.72 -3.42 11.40
N LEU A 148 -12.93 -4.46 11.72
CA LEU A 148 -13.48 -5.72 12.23
C LEU A 148 -14.34 -5.50 13.48
N ARG A 149 -13.87 -4.68 14.43
CA ARG A 149 -14.60 -4.37 15.65
C ARG A 149 -15.82 -3.50 15.39
N MET A 150 -15.70 -2.48 14.53
CA MET A 150 -16.75 -1.53 14.20
C MET A 150 -17.91 -2.20 13.46
N VAL A 151 -17.60 -3.08 12.49
CA VAL A 151 -18.58 -3.88 11.74
C VAL A 151 -19.37 -4.80 12.66
N ARG A 152 -18.69 -5.54 13.52
CA ARG A 152 -19.38 -6.43 14.48
C ARG A 152 -20.24 -5.65 15.45
N ARG A 153 -19.75 -4.53 15.99
CA ARG A 153 -20.52 -3.64 16.88
C ARG A 153 -21.74 -3.05 16.18
N TYR A 154 -21.62 -2.63 14.93
CA TYR A 154 -22.73 -2.14 14.11
C TYR A 154 -23.88 -3.15 14.03
N TRP A 155 -23.59 -4.39 13.70
CA TRP A 155 -24.60 -5.45 13.59
C TRP A 155 -25.19 -5.85 14.94
N ASP A 156 -24.40 -5.89 16.00
CA ASP A 156 -24.86 -6.14 17.37
C ASP A 156 -25.89 -5.08 17.81
N LEU A 157 -25.61 -3.79 17.53
CA LEU A 157 -26.50 -2.68 17.86
C LEU A 157 -27.83 -2.73 17.10
N LEU A 158 -27.83 -3.30 15.92
CA LEU A 158 -29.02 -3.52 15.12
C LEU A 158 -29.78 -4.82 15.47
N GLY A 159 -29.25 -5.63 16.39
CA GLY A 159 -29.83 -6.89 16.84
C GLY A 159 -29.46 -8.11 16.01
N TYR A 160 -28.58 -7.99 15.03
CA TYR A 160 -28.13 -9.09 14.14
C TYR A 160 -26.86 -9.77 14.68
N LYS A 161 -26.95 -10.41 15.83
CA LYS A 161 -25.81 -10.98 16.58
C LYS A 161 -25.00 -12.05 15.85
N GLU A 162 -25.62 -12.72 14.86
CA GLU A 162 -24.94 -13.75 14.05
C GLU A 162 -24.14 -13.15 12.87
N ARG A 163 -24.34 -11.88 12.54
CA ARG A 163 -23.64 -11.18 11.44
C ARG A 163 -22.23 -10.74 11.85
N HIS A 164 -21.29 -11.70 11.90
CA HIS A 164 -19.91 -11.44 12.32
C HIS A 164 -18.86 -11.85 11.28
N THR A 165 -19.25 -12.56 10.23
CA THR A 165 -18.31 -13.02 9.19
C THR A 165 -17.96 -11.90 8.23
N ILE A 166 -16.66 -11.68 8.01
CA ILE A 166 -16.14 -10.81 6.98
C ILE A 166 -15.55 -11.66 5.86
N ILE A 167 -15.93 -11.36 4.63
CA ILE A 167 -15.37 -11.99 3.43
C ILE A 167 -14.27 -11.08 2.88
N SER A 168 -13.12 -11.65 2.52
CA SER A 168 -11.98 -10.99 1.90
C SER A 168 -11.53 -11.76 0.66
N ARG A 169 -10.35 -11.41 0.12
CA ARG A 169 -9.81 -12.04 -1.08
C ARG A 169 -8.48 -12.72 -0.82
N GLU A 170 -8.21 -13.79 -1.56
CA GLU A 170 -6.88 -14.41 -1.64
C GLU A 170 -5.84 -13.39 -2.10
N ASN A 171 -4.60 -13.52 -1.63
CA ASN A 171 -3.47 -12.64 -1.89
C ASN A 171 -3.71 -11.15 -1.53
N ALA A 172 -4.81 -10.80 -0.85
CA ALA A 172 -5.00 -9.47 -0.30
C ALA A 172 -4.05 -9.20 0.88
N TYR A 173 -3.70 -7.93 1.11
CA TYR A 173 -2.92 -7.50 2.25
C TYR A 173 -3.66 -6.42 3.04
N HIS A 174 -4.09 -6.76 4.25
CA HIS A 174 -4.85 -5.85 5.12
C HIS A 174 -4.15 -5.52 6.44
N GLY A 175 -2.89 -5.91 6.60
CA GLY A 175 -2.09 -5.60 7.76
C GLY A 175 -1.33 -6.79 8.34
N SER A 176 -0.59 -6.55 9.44
CA SER A 176 0.23 -7.56 10.12
C SER A 176 -0.21 -7.84 11.55
N THR A 177 -1.24 -7.17 12.08
CA THR A 177 -1.94 -7.58 13.30
C THR A 177 -2.67 -8.90 13.06
N VAL A 178 -3.07 -9.59 14.10
CA VAL A 178 -3.76 -10.89 13.95
C VAL A 178 -5.04 -10.76 13.12
N ALA A 179 -5.84 -9.70 13.33
CA ALA A 179 -7.02 -9.47 12.50
C ALA A 179 -6.65 -9.00 11.08
N GLY A 180 -5.71 -8.05 10.94
CA GLY A 180 -5.23 -7.59 9.65
C GLY A 180 -4.65 -8.71 8.80
N ALA A 181 -3.82 -9.59 9.37
CA ALA A 181 -3.26 -10.74 8.68
C ALA A 181 -4.33 -11.81 8.33
N SER A 182 -5.35 -11.96 9.19
CA SER A 182 -6.48 -12.86 8.93
C SER A 182 -7.40 -12.33 7.82
N LEU A 183 -7.66 -11.01 7.78
CA LEU A 183 -8.37 -10.35 6.68
C LEU A 183 -7.57 -10.41 5.37
N GLY A 184 -6.24 -10.34 5.46
CA GLY A 184 -5.35 -10.64 4.33
C GLY A 184 -5.51 -12.09 3.87
N GLY A 185 -5.16 -12.37 2.61
CA GLY A 185 -5.24 -13.71 2.01
C GLY A 185 -3.89 -14.26 1.57
N MET A 186 -2.79 -13.72 2.10
CA MET A 186 -1.45 -14.17 1.74
C MET A 186 -1.11 -15.50 2.41
N GLY A 187 -0.95 -16.58 1.63
CA GLY A 187 -0.67 -17.91 2.12
C GLY A 187 0.53 -18.01 3.05
N GLY A 188 1.61 -17.27 2.79
CA GLY A 188 2.79 -17.23 3.64
C GLY A 188 2.54 -16.63 5.03
N MET A 189 1.60 -15.70 5.16
CA MET A 189 1.17 -15.17 6.46
C MET A 189 0.27 -16.16 7.20
N HIS A 190 -0.66 -16.80 6.47
CA HIS A 190 -1.59 -17.77 7.05
C HIS A 190 -0.88 -19.06 7.53
N ALA A 191 0.23 -19.44 6.88
CA ALA A 191 1.05 -20.56 7.30
C ALA A 191 1.77 -20.35 8.65
N GLN A 192 1.78 -19.11 9.15
CA GLN A 192 2.43 -18.72 10.39
C GLN A 192 1.39 -18.27 11.43
N GLY A 193 1.19 -19.07 12.49
CA GLY A 193 0.44 -18.63 13.65
C GLY A 193 -1.08 -18.87 13.63
N GLY A 194 -1.57 -19.86 12.87
CA GLY A 194 -2.97 -20.31 12.97
C GLY A 194 -4.00 -19.31 12.47
N MET A 195 -3.71 -18.62 11.38
CA MET A 195 -4.63 -17.72 10.69
C MET A 195 -5.32 -18.39 9.51
N PRO A 196 -6.51 -17.93 9.06
CA PRO A 196 -7.27 -16.81 9.62
C PRO A 196 -8.02 -17.18 10.92
N ILE A 197 -8.31 -16.16 11.74
CA ILE A 197 -9.18 -16.34 12.92
C ILE A 197 -10.63 -16.62 12.49
N PRO A 198 -11.44 -17.29 13.37
CA PRO A 198 -12.86 -17.58 13.07
C PRO A 198 -13.66 -16.34 12.69
N GLY A 199 -14.55 -16.49 11.70
CA GLY A 199 -15.39 -15.41 11.17
C GLY A 199 -14.71 -14.56 10.09
N ILE A 200 -13.60 -15.04 9.52
CA ILE A 200 -12.96 -14.45 8.32
C ILE A 200 -12.81 -15.56 7.29
N VAL A 201 -13.30 -15.33 6.09
CA VAL A 201 -13.25 -16.27 4.95
C VAL A 201 -12.82 -15.54 3.68
N HIS A 202 -12.33 -16.28 2.69
CA HIS A 202 -11.76 -15.70 1.48
C HIS A 202 -12.44 -16.24 0.22
N ILE A 203 -12.44 -15.39 -0.81
CA ILE A 203 -12.78 -15.71 -2.20
C ILE A 203 -11.56 -15.48 -3.10
N GLY A 204 -11.59 -15.98 -4.32
CA GLY A 204 -10.53 -15.74 -5.30
C GLY A 204 -10.25 -14.26 -5.56
N GLN A 205 -9.04 -13.93 -6.00
CA GLN A 205 -8.69 -12.59 -6.45
C GLN A 205 -9.13 -12.37 -7.90
N PRO A 206 -9.55 -11.14 -8.31
CA PRO A 206 -9.98 -10.85 -9.67
C PRO A 206 -8.78 -10.70 -10.62
N ASN A 207 -7.92 -11.72 -10.71
CA ASN A 207 -6.73 -11.74 -11.54
C ASN A 207 -7.03 -12.38 -12.90
N TYR A 208 -7.34 -11.54 -13.89
CA TYR A 208 -7.67 -11.98 -15.24
C TYR A 208 -6.56 -12.84 -15.86
N LEU A 209 -5.29 -12.48 -15.61
CA LEU A 209 -4.15 -13.21 -16.18
C LEU A 209 -4.05 -14.67 -15.71
N GLU A 210 -4.48 -14.94 -14.48
CA GLU A 210 -4.39 -16.27 -13.89
C GLU A 210 -5.64 -17.10 -14.16
N SER A 211 -6.82 -16.47 -14.07
CA SER A 211 -8.10 -17.19 -14.02
C SER A 211 -9.08 -16.85 -15.15
N GLY A 212 -8.73 -15.91 -16.06
CA GLY A 212 -9.62 -15.44 -17.12
C GLY A 212 -9.52 -16.19 -18.45
N ARG A 213 -8.79 -17.31 -18.52
CA ARG A 213 -8.62 -18.05 -19.79
C ARG A 213 -9.98 -18.44 -20.40
N GLY A 214 -10.16 -18.09 -21.67
CA GLY A 214 -11.38 -18.37 -22.42
C GLY A 214 -12.55 -17.41 -22.22
N LEU A 215 -12.36 -16.38 -21.41
CA LEU A 215 -13.33 -15.31 -21.15
C LEU A 215 -12.76 -13.97 -21.62
N SER A 216 -13.63 -13.02 -21.96
CA SER A 216 -13.27 -11.61 -22.02
C SER A 216 -13.01 -11.05 -20.63
N GLU A 217 -12.32 -9.90 -20.53
CA GLU A 217 -12.12 -9.24 -19.24
C GLU A 217 -13.44 -8.92 -18.52
N ASP A 218 -14.46 -8.47 -19.26
CA ASP A 218 -15.77 -8.12 -18.71
C ASP A 218 -16.51 -9.36 -18.18
N GLU A 219 -16.51 -10.46 -18.92
CA GLU A 219 -17.12 -11.75 -18.49
C GLU A 219 -16.40 -12.29 -17.25
N PHE A 220 -15.07 -12.22 -17.24
CA PHE A 220 -14.29 -12.64 -16.08
C PHE A 220 -14.55 -11.75 -14.85
N GLY A 221 -14.71 -10.44 -15.06
CA GLY A 221 -15.04 -9.52 -13.97
C GLY A 221 -16.34 -9.87 -13.28
N LEU A 222 -17.40 -10.21 -14.06
CA LEU A 222 -18.68 -10.67 -13.53
C LEU A 222 -18.55 -12.03 -12.81
N LEU A 223 -17.81 -12.98 -13.41
CA LEU A 223 -17.54 -14.28 -12.80
C LEU A 223 -16.78 -14.12 -11.46
N ALA A 224 -15.73 -13.34 -11.44
CA ALA A 224 -14.93 -13.13 -10.23
C ALA A 224 -15.73 -12.44 -9.12
N ALA A 225 -16.66 -11.55 -9.48
CA ALA A 225 -17.57 -10.93 -8.53
C ALA A 225 -18.62 -11.92 -8.00
N SER A 226 -19.11 -12.86 -8.82
CA SER A 226 -20.08 -13.86 -8.38
C SER A 226 -19.56 -14.78 -7.28
N TRP A 227 -18.25 -14.96 -7.16
CA TRP A 227 -17.65 -15.73 -6.04
C TRP A 227 -18.01 -15.13 -4.67
N LEU A 228 -18.28 -13.83 -4.59
CA LEU A 228 -18.78 -13.20 -3.37
C LEU A 228 -20.19 -13.69 -3.05
N GLU A 229 -21.07 -13.75 -4.04
CA GLU A 229 -22.43 -14.23 -3.83
C GLU A 229 -22.47 -15.71 -3.44
N ASP A 230 -21.68 -16.55 -4.13
CA ASP A 230 -21.54 -17.97 -3.81
C ASP A 230 -21.06 -18.17 -2.35
N LYS A 231 -20.08 -17.39 -1.92
CA LYS A 231 -19.54 -17.45 -0.55
C LYS A 231 -20.56 -16.94 0.48
N ILE A 232 -21.35 -15.92 0.18
CA ILE A 232 -22.43 -15.45 1.05
C ILE A 232 -23.47 -16.57 1.26
N LEU A 233 -23.84 -17.28 0.20
CA LEU A 233 -24.80 -18.37 0.26
C LEU A 233 -24.23 -19.58 1.01
N GLU A 234 -22.95 -19.90 0.82
CA GLU A 234 -22.24 -20.98 1.53
C GLU A 234 -22.20 -20.72 3.06
N VAL A 235 -21.84 -19.48 3.46
CA VAL A 235 -21.72 -19.09 4.88
C VAL A 235 -23.11 -18.95 5.54
N GLY A 236 -24.11 -18.52 4.77
CA GLY A 236 -25.41 -18.09 5.22
C GLY A 236 -25.49 -16.55 5.23
N ALA A 237 -26.41 -15.99 4.46
CA ALA A 237 -26.55 -14.55 4.25
C ALA A 237 -26.83 -13.76 5.55
N ASP A 238 -27.43 -14.38 6.54
CA ASP A 238 -27.70 -13.84 7.89
C ASP A 238 -26.45 -13.77 8.79
N LYS A 239 -25.35 -14.43 8.40
CA LYS A 239 -24.08 -14.46 9.15
C LYS A 239 -23.01 -13.53 8.55
N VAL A 240 -23.16 -13.12 7.31
CA VAL A 240 -22.17 -12.27 6.65
C VAL A 240 -22.39 -10.81 7.04
N ALA A 241 -21.35 -10.20 7.56
CA ALA A 241 -21.35 -8.82 8.05
C ALA A 241 -20.85 -7.82 7.01
N ALA A 242 -19.75 -8.16 6.31
CA ALA A 242 -19.09 -7.25 5.38
C ALA A 242 -18.26 -8.01 4.33
N PHE A 243 -17.97 -7.31 3.23
CA PHE A 243 -16.87 -7.63 2.32
C PHE A 243 -15.81 -6.55 2.42
N ILE A 244 -14.52 -6.95 2.44
CA ILE A 244 -13.37 -6.03 2.42
C ILE A 244 -12.52 -6.26 1.18
N GLY A 245 -12.06 -5.17 0.55
CA GLY A 245 -11.13 -5.29 -0.57
C GLY A 245 -10.38 -4.00 -0.90
N GLU A 246 -9.16 -4.17 -1.41
CA GLU A 246 -8.38 -3.10 -2.02
C GLU A 246 -8.98 -2.77 -3.41
N PRO A 247 -9.21 -1.49 -3.78
CA PRO A 247 -9.67 -1.14 -5.14
C PRO A 247 -8.79 -1.74 -6.25
N VAL A 248 -7.47 -1.70 -6.06
CA VAL A 248 -6.44 -2.45 -6.79
C VAL A 248 -5.62 -3.21 -5.76
N GLN A 249 -5.50 -4.53 -5.87
CA GLN A 249 -4.65 -5.30 -4.96
C GLN A 249 -3.17 -4.96 -5.18
N GLY A 250 -2.61 -4.18 -4.24
CA GLY A 250 -1.25 -3.70 -4.38
C GLY A 250 -0.20 -4.77 -4.08
N ALA A 251 -0.12 -5.19 -2.82
CA ALA A 251 0.88 -6.12 -2.33
C ALA A 251 0.77 -7.52 -2.95
N GLY A 252 -0.43 -7.91 -3.38
CA GLY A 252 -0.70 -9.14 -4.13
C GLY A 252 -0.23 -9.13 -5.59
N GLY A 253 0.46 -8.07 -6.06
CA GLY A 253 1.06 -8.02 -7.38
C GLY A 253 0.50 -6.96 -8.33
N VAL A 254 -0.13 -5.89 -7.82
CA VAL A 254 -0.81 -4.86 -8.64
C VAL A 254 -1.87 -5.50 -9.54
N VAL A 255 -2.81 -6.22 -8.92
CA VAL A 255 -3.94 -6.83 -9.64
C VAL A 255 -5.01 -5.76 -9.83
N ILE A 256 -5.14 -5.29 -11.08
CA ILE A 256 -6.16 -4.34 -11.50
C ILE A 256 -7.38 -5.16 -11.91
N PRO A 257 -8.54 -5.01 -11.22
CA PRO A 257 -9.72 -5.79 -11.54
C PRO A 257 -10.34 -5.32 -12.88
N PRO A 258 -11.02 -6.21 -13.62
CA PRO A 258 -11.84 -5.82 -14.76
C PRO A 258 -12.90 -4.77 -14.42
N ALA A 259 -13.31 -3.98 -15.41
CA ALA A 259 -14.24 -2.85 -15.20
C ALA A 259 -15.60 -3.27 -14.60
N THR A 260 -16.04 -4.48 -14.87
CA THR A 260 -17.32 -5.03 -14.39
C THR A 260 -17.28 -5.56 -12.96
N TYR A 261 -16.08 -5.78 -12.38
CA TYR A 261 -15.93 -6.42 -11.07
C TYR A 261 -16.54 -5.59 -9.93
N TRP A 262 -16.10 -4.35 -9.72
CA TRP A 262 -16.55 -3.55 -8.58
C TRP A 262 -18.03 -3.13 -8.64
N PRO A 263 -18.60 -2.76 -9.80
CA PRO A 263 -20.03 -2.54 -9.92
C PRO A 263 -20.86 -3.76 -9.50
N GLU A 264 -20.43 -4.96 -9.88
CA GLU A 264 -21.12 -6.20 -9.51
C GLU A 264 -20.94 -6.54 -8.02
N ILE A 265 -19.73 -6.36 -7.45
CA ILE A 265 -19.49 -6.47 -5.99
C ILE A 265 -20.45 -5.53 -5.23
N GLN A 266 -20.57 -4.27 -5.66
CA GLN A 266 -21.48 -3.31 -5.03
C GLN A 266 -22.92 -3.80 -5.09
N ARG A 267 -23.37 -4.28 -6.26
CA ARG A 267 -24.73 -4.83 -6.42
C ARG A 267 -25.01 -6.01 -5.48
N ILE A 268 -24.01 -6.89 -5.31
CA ILE A 268 -24.13 -8.04 -4.40
C ILE A 268 -24.19 -7.56 -2.95
N CYS A 269 -23.32 -6.63 -2.53
CA CYS A 269 -23.35 -6.05 -1.20
C CYS A 269 -24.70 -5.39 -0.89
N ASP A 270 -25.25 -4.62 -1.85
CA ASP A 270 -26.57 -3.98 -1.73
C ASP A 270 -27.69 -5.03 -1.61
N LYS A 271 -27.64 -6.10 -2.43
CA LYS A 271 -28.64 -7.19 -2.44
C LYS A 271 -28.75 -7.90 -1.08
N TYR A 272 -27.63 -8.18 -0.45
CA TYR A 272 -27.59 -8.89 0.85
C TYR A 272 -27.53 -7.96 2.05
N GLY A 273 -27.49 -6.65 1.80
CA GLY A 273 -27.44 -5.62 2.84
C GLY A 273 -26.17 -5.67 3.69
N ILE A 274 -25.08 -6.29 3.22
CA ILE A 274 -23.81 -6.35 3.93
C ILE A 274 -23.03 -5.03 3.76
N LEU A 275 -22.08 -4.77 4.68
CA LEU A 275 -21.22 -3.59 4.58
C LEU A 275 -20.12 -3.82 3.55
N LEU A 276 -19.71 -2.75 2.87
CA LEU A 276 -18.54 -2.73 1.99
C LEU A 276 -17.41 -1.91 2.63
N ILE A 277 -16.23 -2.51 2.76
CA ILE A 277 -15.02 -1.86 3.27
C ILE A 277 -14.03 -1.72 2.11
N ALA A 278 -13.65 -0.49 1.78
CA ALA A 278 -12.57 -0.23 0.84
C ALA A 278 -11.25 -0.04 1.60
N ASP A 279 -10.27 -0.91 1.36
CA ASP A 279 -8.91 -0.69 1.86
C ASP A 279 -8.15 0.19 0.88
N GLU A 280 -8.10 1.48 1.18
CA GLU A 280 -7.45 2.53 0.38
C GLU A 280 -6.05 2.87 0.89
N VAL A 281 -5.47 2.03 1.73
CA VAL A 281 -4.14 2.25 2.33
C VAL A 281 -3.06 2.48 1.27
N ILE A 282 -3.14 1.79 0.13
CA ILE A 282 -2.26 2.00 -1.02
C ILE A 282 -2.89 2.95 -2.05
N CYS A 283 -4.18 2.76 -2.37
CA CYS A 283 -4.83 3.38 -3.51
C CYS A 283 -5.23 4.84 -3.28
N GLY A 284 -5.39 5.26 -2.02
CA GLY A 284 -5.80 6.61 -1.66
C GLY A 284 -4.73 7.69 -1.88
N PHE A 285 -5.15 8.93 -1.61
CA PHE A 285 -4.31 10.14 -1.66
C PHE A 285 -3.65 10.38 -3.02
N GLY A 286 -4.42 10.23 -4.10
CA GLY A 286 -3.99 10.58 -5.45
C GLY A 286 -3.32 9.45 -6.23
N ARG A 287 -3.04 8.30 -5.63
CA ARG A 287 -2.30 7.18 -6.26
C ARG A 287 -2.89 6.75 -7.62
N LEU A 288 -4.21 6.72 -7.74
CA LEU A 288 -4.91 6.33 -8.96
C LEU A 288 -5.59 7.52 -9.68
N GLY A 289 -5.23 8.78 -9.34
CA GLY A 289 -5.80 9.98 -9.96
C GLY A 289 -7.14 10.42 -9.36
N LYS A 290 -7.51 9.90 -8.20
CA LYS A 290 -8.62 10.34 -7.34
C LYS A 290 -8.10 10.45 -5.91
N TRP A 291 -8.80 11.23 -5.06
CA TRP A 291 -8.47 11.25 -3.63
C TRP A 291 -8.59 9.85 -3.02
N PHE A 292 -9.67 9.15 -3.35
CA PHE A 292 -9.89 7.75 -3.02
C PHE A 292 -10.26 6.98 -4.29
N ALA A 293 -9.63 5.82 -4.49
CA ALA A 293 -9.77 5.03 -5.70
C ALA A 293 -11.15 4.37 -5.82
N SER A 294 -11.90 4.22 -4.72
CA SER A 294 -13.30 3.79 -4.74
C SER A 294 -14.15 4.63 -5.69
N GLU A 295 -13.86 5.94 -5.82
CA GLU A 295 -14.52 6.83 -6.78
C GLU A 295 -14.24 6.44 -8.25
N LEU A 296 -13.02 5.97 -8.55
CA LEU A 296 -12.64 5.55 -9.91
C LEU A 296 -13.43 4.32 -10.38
N PHE A 297 -13.73 3.43 -9.44
CA PHE A 297 -14.40 2.15 -9.70
C PHE A 297 -15.91 2.18 -9.39
N GLY A 298 -16.49 3.34 -9.07
CA GLY A 298 -17.92 3.48 -8.78
C GLY A 298 -18.37 2.75 -7.51
N MET A 299 -17.45 2.48 -6.60
CA MET A 299 -17.76 1.87 -5.30
C MET A 299 -18.41 2.89 -4.37
N ARG A 300 -19.32 2.41 -3.54
CA ARG A 300 -19.93 3.17 -2.44
C ARG A 300 -19.69 2.46 -1.11
N PRO A 301 -18.44 2.47 -0.61
CA PRO A 301 -18.12 1.78 0.62
C PRO A 301 -18.77 2.45 1.83
N ASP A 302 -19.03 1.65 2.88
CA ASP A 302 -19.48 2.10 4.19
C ASP A 302 -18.32 2.52 5.09
N LEU A 303 -17.14 1.93 4.86
CA LEU A 303 -15.89 2.23 5.58
C LEU A 303 -14.73 2.32 4.58
N ILE A 304 -13.80 3.25 4.81
CA ILE A 304 -12.55 3.35 4.05
C ILE A 304 -11.37 3.32 5.02
N THR A 305 -10.48 2.34 4.87
CA THR A 305 -9.21 2.32 5.60
C THR A 305 -8.18 3.16 4.87
N PHE A 306 -7.47 4.04 5.58
CA PHE A 306 -6.39 4.85 5.02
C PHE A 306 -5.14 4.83 5.90
N ALA A 307 -3.98 5.01 5.29
CA ALA A 307 -2.68 5.21 5.93
C ALA A 307 -1.68 5.75 4.89
N LYS A 308 -0.40 5.44 5.03
CA LYS A 308 0.67 5.66 4.02
C LYS A 308 0.66 7.05 3.39
N GLY A 309 -0.05 7.20 2.27
CA GLY A 309 -0.13 8.44 1.50
C GLY A 309 -0.67 9.64 2.28
N VAL A 310 -1.40 9.43 3.38
CA VAL A 310 -1.95 10.51 4.21
C VAL A 310 -0.86 11.43 4.79
N THR A 311 0.32 10.89 5.09
CA THR A 311 1.50 11.65 5.57
C THR A 311 2.68 11.55 4.62
N SER A 312 2.54 10.89 3.48
CA SER A 312 3.65 10.51 2.60
C SER A 312 4.79 9.80 3.32
N GLY A 313 4.50 9.06 4.40
CA GLY A 313 5.48 8.31 5.16
C GLY A 313 6.38 9.14 6.09
N TYR A 314 6.19 10.46 6.18
CA TYR A 314 6.99 11.34 7.04
C TYR A 314 6.75 11.06 8.52
N VAL A 315 5.52 10.75 8.91
CA VAL A 315 5.13 10.34 10.27
C VAL A 315 4.07 9.24 10.17
N PRO A 316 4.12 8.19 11.00
CA PRO A 316 3.08 7.16 11.02
C PRO A 316 1.71 7.73 11.38
N LEU A 317 0.71 7.44 10.53
CA LEU A 317 -0.70 7.76 10.76
C LEU A 317 -1.57 6.84 9.90
N GLY A 318 -2.70 6.44 10.43
CA GLY A 318 -3.76 5.75 9.71
C GLY A 318 -5.12 6.10 10.28
N GLY A 319 -6.15 5.45 9.75
CA GLY A 319 -7.51 5.61 10.25
C GLY A 319 -8.55 4.93 9.38
N VAL A 320 -9.77 5.13 9.81
CA VAL A 320 -10.98 4.70 9.11
C VAL A 320 -11.87 5.92 8.87
N LEU A 321 -12.23 6.17 7.63
CA LEU A 321 -13.35 7.04 7.28
C LEU A 321 -14.63 6.23 7.50
N VAL A 322 -15.54 6.77 8.28
CA VAL A 322 -16.79 6.08 8.68
C VAL A 322 -17.95 6.75 7.98
N GLY A 323 -18.61 5.99 7.11
CA GLY A 323 -19.78 6.46 6.37
C GLY A 323 -21.01 6.62 7.26
N ASP A 324 -21.93 7.50 6.87
CA ASP A 324 -23.14 7.86 7.62
C ASP A 324 -23.93 6.61 8.08
N ARG A 325 -24.07 5.59 7.22
CA ARG A 325 -24.75 4.33 7.55
C ARG A 325 -24.24 3.66 8.83
N VAL A 326 -22.95 3.68 9.04
CA VAL A 326 -22.29 3.08 10.22
C VAL A 326 -22.20 4.09 11.35
N ALA A 327 -21.79 5.32 11.05
CA ALA A 327 -21.60 6.38 12.04
C ALA A 327 -22.88 6.70 12.82
N ASP A 328 -24.03 6.84 12.14
CA ASP A 328 -25.31 7.18 12.78
C ASP A 328 -25.73 6.11 13.80
N VAL A 329 -25.54 4.82 13.47
CA VAL A 329 -25.87 3.72 14.39
C VAL A 329 -24.93 3.73 15.62
N LEU A 330 -23.63 3.97 15.40
CA LEU A 330 -22.66 4.03 16.51
C LEU A 330 -22.91 5.23 17.43
N ILE A 331 -23.25 6.39 16.86
CA ILE A 331 -23.50 7.61 17.62
C ILE A 331 -24.82 7.51 18.40
N GLU A 332 -25.90 7.07 17.75
CA GLU A 332 -27.22 7.07 18.37
C GLU A 332 -27.47 5.89 19.33
N LYS A 333 -26.88 4.72 19.04
CA LYS A 333 -27.17 3.47 19.77
C LYS A 333 -25.97 2.87 20.46
N GLY A 334 -24.74 3.31 20.10
CA GLY A 334 -23.49 2.62 20.46
C GLY A 334 -23.09 2.76 21.93
N GLY A 335 -23.45 3.85 22.58
CA GLY A 335 -22.85 4.21 23.85
C GLY A 335 -21.32 4.37 23.70
N GLU A 336 -20.56 3.95 24.71
CA GLU A 336 -19.11 3.94 24.60
C GLU A 336 -18.63 2.84 23.65
N PHE A 337 -17.85 3.21 22.64
CA PHE A 337 -17.11 2.26 21.81
C PHE A 337 -15.77 1.98 22.49
N THR A 338 -15.73 0.94 23.32
CA THR A 338 -14.56 0.54 24.13
C THR A 338 -13.44 0.01 23.22
N HIS A 339 -12.87 0.90 22.39
CA HIS A 339 -11.81 0.66 21.43
C HIS A 339 -11.06 1.95 21.12
N GLY A 340 -9.74 1.88 21.02
CA GLY A 340 -8.87 2.99 20.64
C GLY A 340 -7.40 2.65 20.87
N PHE A 341 -6.54 3.49 20.36
CA PHE A 341 -5.09 3.36 20.49
C PHE A 341 -4.53 4.59 21.17
N THR A 342 -3.49 4.43 21.97
CA THR A 342 -2.85 5.55 22.69
C THR A 342 -2.52 6.72 21.75
N TYR A 343 -2.09 6.42 20.53
CA TYR A 343 -1.67 7.43 19.55
C TYR A 343 -2.75 7.82 18.54
N SER A 344 -4.02 7.46 18.78
CA SER A 344 -5.15 7.91 17.94
C SER A 344 -5.21 9.44 17.89
N GLY A 345 -5.13 10.02 16.68
CA GLY A 345 -5.15 11.47 16.51
C GLY A 345 -3.93 12.19 17.05
N HIS A 346 -2.74 11.57 17.03
CA HIS A 346 -1.48 12.17 17.49
C HIS A 346 -1.27 13.55 16.84
N PRO A 347 -1.11 14.63 17.63
CA PRO A 347 -1.12 16.01 17.08
C PRO A 347 -0.02 16.25 16.04
N VAL A 348 1.18 15.72 16.25
CA VAL A 348 2.30 15.86 15.30
C VAL A 348 2.02 15.11 13.99
N ALA A 349 1.45 13.91 14.07
CA ALA A 349 1.10 13.15 12.88
C ALA A 349 -0.03 13.81 12.08
N CYS A 350 -1.03 14.37 12.78
CA CYS A 350 -2.11 15.12 12.15
C CYS A 350 -1.60 16.43 11.50
N ALA A 351 -0.67 17.14 12.12
CA ALA A 351 -0.05 18.33 11.53
C ALA A 351 0.76 17.98 10.25
N ALA A 352 1.51 16.89 10.27
CA ALA A 352 2.20 16.37 9.08
C ALA A 352 1.22 16.02 7.97
N ALA A 353 0.11 15.34 8.28
CA ALA A 353 -0.91 14.98 7.32
C ALA A 353 -1.60 16.20 6.69
N LEU A 354 -1.96 17.20 7.49
CA LEU A 354 -2.54 18.45 6.99
C LEU A 354 -1.63 19.15 5.99
N GLU A 355 -0.34 19.25 6.30
CA GLU A 355 0.61 19.87 5.39
C GLU A 355 0.86 19.01 4.13
N ASN A 356 0.91 17.69 4.28
CA ASN A 356 1.01 16.77 3.14
C ASN A 356 -0.19 16.89 2.20
N ILE A 357 -1.42 16.94 2.71
CA ILE A 357 -2.64 17.12 1.91
C ILE A 357 -2.60 18.49 1.20
N ARG A 358 -2.15 19.55 1.89
CA ARG A 358 -1.99 20.87 1.29
C ARG A 358 -1.02 20.86 0.11
N ILE A 359 0.13 20.17 0.23
CA ILE A 359 1.09 20.01 -0.88
C ILE A 359 0.44 19.26 -2.06
N ILE A 360 -0.30 18.18 -1.79
CA ILE A 360 -1.00 17.43 -2.85
C ILE A 360 -1.99 18.33 -3.60
N GLU A 361 -2.72 19.20 -2.89
CA GLU A 361 -3.68 20.14 -3.47
C GLU A 361 -2.97 21.24 -4.27
N GLU A 362 -2.01 21.95 -3.66
CA GLU A 362 -1.30 23.07 -4.28
C GLU A 362 -0.50 22.67 -5.53
N GLU A 363 0.11 21.49 -5.51
CA GLU A 363 0.82 20.93 -6.66
C GLU A 363 -0.10 20.18 -7.63
N ASN A 364 -1.42 20.17 -7.34
CA ASN A 364 -2.46 19.53 -8.15
C ASN A 364 -2.16 18.08 -8.52
N LEU A 365 -1.56 17.31 -7.58
CA LEU A 365 -1.02 15.99 -7.86
C LEU A 365 -2.09 14.97 -8.25
N VAL A 366 -3.28 15.03 -7.64
CA VAL A 366 -4.41 14.14 -7.96
C VAL A 366 -4.81 14.29 -9.42
N GLN A 367 -5.06 15.53 -9.86
CA GLN A 367 -5.45 15.82 -11.24
C GLN A 367 -4.32 15.51 -12.24
N ARG A 368 -3.07 15.81 -11.86
CA ARG A 368 -1.90 15.51 -12.67
C ARG A 368 -1.75 14.01 -12.93
N VAL A 369 -1.95 13.16 -11.91
CA VAL A 369 -1.99 11.70 -12.10
C VAL A 369 -3.16 11.28 -12.96
N ALA A 370 -4.34 11.89 -12.79
CA ALA A 370 -5.53 11.54 -13.57
C ALA A 370 -5.37 11.83 -15.07
N THR A 371 -4.78 12.98 -15.45
CA THR A 371 -4.88 13.52 -16.81
C THR A 371 -3.56 13.73 -17.56
N ASP A 372 -2.41 13.66 -16.85
CA ASP A 372 -1.09 13.88 -17.44
C ASP A 372 -0.14 12.71 -17.20
N THR A 373 0.43 12.63 -16.00
CA THR A 373 1.52 11.68 -15.73
C THR A 373 1.07 10.22 -15.61
N GLY A 374 -0.18 9.96 -15.19
CA GLY A 374 -0.74 8.60 -15.14
C GLY A 374 -0.93 8.00 -16.54
N PRO A 375 -1.66 8.67 -17.47
CA PRO A 375 -1.75 8.25 -18.86
C PRO A 375 -0.37 8.09 -19.53
N TYR A 376 0.55 9.03 -19.26
CA TYR A 376 1.92 8.93 -19.78
C TYR A 376 2.67 7.72 -19.24
N LEU A 377 2.60 7.45 -17.94
CA LEU A 377 3.18 6.23 -17.36
C LEU A 377 2.60 4.98 -18.01
N LYS A 378 1.27 4.93 -18.23
CA LYS A 378 0.61 3.80 -18.87
C LYS A 378 1.17 3.55 -20.28
N GLU A 379 1.30 4.59 -21.08
CA GLU A 379 1.88 4.52 -22.43
C GLU A 379 3.32 4.02 -22.39
N ARG A 380 4.16 4.65 -21.57
CA ARG A 380 5.59 4.33 -21.50
C ARG A 380 5.86 2.94 -20.90
N PHE A 381 5.12 2.56 -19.85
CA PHE A 381 5.28 1.26 -19.21
C PHE A 381 4.81 0.11 -20.12
N ALA A 382 3.77 0.33 -20.91
CA ALA A 382 3.31 -0.66 -21.91
C ALA A 382 4.37 -1.03 -22.94
N THR A 383 5.33 -0.13 -23.26
CA THR A 383 6.44 -0.44 -24.18
C THR A 383 7.37 -1.54 -23.66
N LEU A 384 7.36 -1.83 -22.36
CA LEU A 384 8.13 -2.93 -21.79
C LEU A 384 7.60 -4.29 -22.22
N ALA A 385 6.35 -4.36 -22.70
CA ALA A 385 5.75 -5.59 -23.20
C ALA A 385 6.41 -6.13 -24.47
N ASP A 386 7.24 -5.34 -25.21
CA ASP A 386 8.02 -5.88 -26.35
C ASP A 386 9.21 -6.74 -25.90
N HIS A 387 9.65 -6.62 -24.64
CA HIS A 387 10.79 -7.38 -24.16
C HIS A 387 10.46 -8.89 -24.09
N PRO A 388 11.40 -9.79 -24.49
CA PRO A 388 11.15 -11.24 -24.52
C PRO A 388 10.71 -11.84 -23.18
N LEU A 389 11.24 -11.33 -22.07
CA LEU A 389 10.87 -11.80 -20.71
C LEU A 389 9.52 -11.28 -20.23
N VAL A 390 8.87 -10.33 -20.91
CA VAL A 390 7.65 -9.68 -20.42
C VAL A 390 6.44 -10.22 -21.16
N GLY A 391 5.66 -11.05 -20.48
CA GLY A 391 4.42 -11.61 -21.01
C GLY A 391 3.25 -10.65 -20.93
N PHE A 392 3.25 -9.75 -19.96
CA PHE A 392 2.20 -8.75 -19.75
C PHE A 392 2.73 -7.56 -18.96
N ALA A 393 2.25 -6.36 -19.30
CA ALA A 393 2.53 -5.12 -18.56
C ALA A 393 1.27 -4.27 -18.52
N ASN A 394 0.86 -3.83 -17.31
CA ASN A 394 -0.30 -2.97 -17.12
C ASN A 394 -0.07 -1.91 -16.04
N SER A 395 -0.90 -0.89 -16.04
CA SER A 395 -0.88 0.17 -15.03
C SER A 395 -2.26 0.79 -14.81
N CYS A 396 -2.46 1.36 -13.63
CA CYS A 396 -3.62 2.16 -13.27
C CYS A 396 -3.14 3.35 -12.44
N GLY A 397 -3.29 4.58 -12.94
CA GLY A 397 -2.71 5.77 -12.32
C GLY A 397 -1.19 5.59 -12.11
N PHE A 398 -0.72 5.69 -10.87
CA PHE A 398 0.69 5.54 -10.48
C PHE A 398 1.00 4.23 -9.77
N VAL A 399 0.36 3.15 -10.20
CA VAL A 399 0.78 1.77 -9.92
C VAL A 399 0.90 0.99 -11.23
N ALA A 400 1.92 0.15 -11.34
CA ALA A 400 2.11 -0.68 -12.52
C ALA A 400 2.76 -2.01 -12.18
N GLY A 401 2.54 -3.02 -13.02
CA GLY A 401 3.15 -4.33 -12.88
C GLY A 401 3.43 -4.98 -14.23
N LEU A 402 4.49 -5.77 -14.28
CA LEU A 402 4.80 -6.63 -15.42
C LEU A 402 5.07 -8.06 -14.95
N ASN A 403 4.65 -9.04 -15.76
CA ASN A 403 4.89 -10.45 -15.49
C ASN A 403 6.09 -10.94 -16.29
N LEU A 404 7.06 -11.55 -15.58
CA LEU A 404 8.16 -12.26 -16.21
C LEU A 404 7.69 -13.66 -16.66
N VAL A 405 8.07 -14.06 -17.86
CA VAL A 405 7.68 -15.33 -18.47
C VAL A 405 8.87 -16.01 -19.11
N ARG A 406 8.88 -17.36 -19.07
CA ARG A 406 9.91 -18.17 -19.73
C ARG A 406 9.72 -18.21 -21.25
N VAL A 407 8.46 -18.37 -21.68
CA VAL A 407 8.10 -18.35 -23.10
C VAL A 407 6.95 -17.37 -23.26
N LYS A 408 7.16 -16.38 -24.12
CA LYS A 408 6.16 -15.39 -24.45
C LYS A 408 5.28 -15.85 -25.60
N SER A 409 3.96 -15.65 -25.45
CA SER A 409 2.96 -15.91 -26.48
C SER A 409 2.27 -14.61 -26.92
N SER A 410 1.69 -14.63 -28.14
CA SER A 410 0.79 -13.56 -28.60
C SER A 410 -0.55 -13.55 -27.85
N VAL A 411 -0.93 -14.69 -27.27
CA VAL A 411 -2.10 -14.81 -26.39
C VAL A 411 -1.60 -14.81 -24.94
N VAL A 412 -2.03 -13.84 -24.16
CA VAL A 412 -1.51 -13.60 -22.80
C VAL A 412 -1.63 -14.82 -21.88
N HIS A 413 -2.71 -15.58 -21.99
CA HIS A 413 -2.96 -16.80 -21.21
C HIS A 413 -2.15 -18.03 -21.67
N ASP A 414 -1.44 -17.94 -22.80
CA ASP A 414 -0.56 -18.98 -23.33
C ASP A 414 0.91 -18.71 -23.02
N ASN A 415 1.21 -17.65 -22.29
CA ASN A 415 2.54 -17.41 -21.76
C ASN A 415 2.93 -18.56 -20.81
N VAL A 416 4.19 -19.00 -20.90
CA VAL A 416 4.73 -20.05 -20.01
C VAL A 416 5.50 -19.38 -18.87
N SER A 417 5.04 -19.56 -17.66
CA SER A 417 5.71 -19.08 -16.45
C SER A 417 7.04 -19.79 -16.20
N PHE A 418 7.89 -19.21 -15.38
CA PHE A 418 9.04 -19.89 -14.81
C PHE A 418 8.60 -20.89 -13.72
N ASP A 419 9.48 -21.82 -13.39
CA ASP A 419 9.35 -22.62 -12.18
C ASP A 419 9.55 -21.67 -10.97
N GLU A 420 8.61 -21.69 -10.03
CA GLU A 420 8.63 -20.84 -8.82
C GLU A 420 9.93 -21.01 -8.02
N ALA A 421 10.51 -22.23 -7.99
CA ALA A 421 11.75 -22.51 -7.29
C ALA A 421 12.94 -21.67 -7.82
N LEU A 422 12.89 -21.19 -9.06
CA LEU A 422 13.94 -20.37 -9.67
C LEU A 422 13.93 -18.93 -9.13
N SER A 423 12.78 -18.46 -8.63
CA SER A 423 12.61 -17.12 -8.06
C SER A 423 13.12 -16.02 -9.00
N VAL A 424 12.76 -16.08 -10.29
CA VAL A 424 13.27 -15.19 -11.34
C VAL A 424 12.98 -13.72 -11.05
N GLY A 425 11.83 -13.42 -10.45
CA GLY A 425 11.52 -12.07 -9.99
C GLY A 425 12.56 -11.52 -9.01
N MET A 426 13.11 -12.36 -8.11
CA MET A 426 14.17 -11.94 -7.19
C MET A 426 15.50 -11.72 -7.89
N VAL A 427 15.83 -12.51 -8.92
CA VAL A 427 17.00 -12.27 -9.78
C VAL A 427 16.86 -10.92 -10.51
N CYS A 428 15.72 -10.66 -11.11
CA CYS A 428 15.41 -9.39 -11.78
C CYS A 428 15.50 -8.22 -10.80
N ARG A 429 14.91 -8.34 -9.61
CA ARG A 429 14.99 -7.33 -8.54
C ARG A 429 16.44 -7.06 -8.11
N GLY A 430 17.30 -8.09 -8.09
CA GLY A 430 18.73 -7.95 -7.84
C GLY A 430 19.40 -7.04 -8.87
N HIS A 431 19.16 -7.27 -10.17
CA HIS A 431 19.65 -6.41 -11.24
C HIS A 431 19.12 -4.98 -11.13
N MET A 432 17.82 -4.79 -10.78
CA MET A 432 17.24 -3.46 -10.55
C MET A 432 18.00 -2.71 -9.46
N PHE A 433 18.13 -3.28 -8.27
CA PHE A 433 18.85 -2.66 -7.17
C PHE A 433 20.31 -2.36 -7.51
N ASN A 434 20.99 -3.27 -8.22
CA ASN A 434 22.38 -3.10 -8.60
C ASN A 434 22.60 -2.01 -9.65
N ASN A 435 21.56 -1.60 -10.37
CA ASN A 435 21.61 -0.58 -11.40
C ASN A 435 20.84 0.71 -11.03
N GLY A 436 20.57 0.93 -9.75
CA GLY A 436 20.00 2.19 -9.29
C GLY A 436 18.47 2.32 -9.48
N MET A 437 17.75 1.20 -9.56
CA MET A 437 16.28 1.17 -9.60
C MET A 437 15.74 0.39 -8.41
N ILE A 438 14.80 0.97 -7.67
CA ILE A 438 14.07 0.27 -6.61
C ILE A 438 12.72 -0.18 -7.15
N MET A 439 12.54 -1.49 -7.22
CA MET A 439 11.33 -2.15 -7.69
C MET A 439 11.07 -3.40 -6.83
N ARG A 440 9.82 -3.83 -6.68
CA ARG A 440 9.46 -5.00 -5.89
C ARG A 440 9.10 -6.18 -6.77
N ALA A 441 9.53 -7.37 -6.37
CA ALA A 441 9.08 -8.65 -6.90
C ALA A 441 7.98 -9.25 -6.01
N VAL A 442 6.92 -9.79 -6.63
CA VAL A 442 5.89 -10.62 -6.01
C VAL A 442 5.79 -11.87 -6.87
N GLY A 443 6.43 -12.97 -6.44
CA GLY A 443 6.75 -14.05 -7.36
C GLY A 443 7.55 -13.51 -8.56
N ASP A 444 7.14 -13.86 -9.76
CA ASP A 444 7.72 -13.36 -11.01
C ASP A 444 7.03 -12.10 -11.56
N ARG A 445 6.20 -11.45 -10.75
CA ARG A 445 5.62 -10.15 -11.07
C ARG A 445 6.44 -9.02 -10.49
N MET A 446 6.94 -8.13 -11.35
CA MET A 446 7.67 -6.93 -10.98
C MET A 446 6.70 -5.75 -10.91
N ILE A 447 6.70 -5.01 -9.78
CA ILE A 447 5.72 -3.96 -9.51
C ILE A 447 6.36 -2.64 -9.10
N ILE A 448 5.70 -1.54 -9.47
CA ILE A 448 6.06 -0.17 -9.09
C ILE A 448 4.88 0.63 -8.56
N ALA A 449 5.18 1.60 -7.72
CA ALA A 449 4.29 2.67 -7.25
C ALA A 449 5.11 3.92 -6.94
N PRO A 450 5.61 4.63 -7.96
CA PRO A 450 6.54 5.73 -7.77
C PRO A 450 5.88 6.95 -7.10
N PRO A 451 6.67 7.92 -6.58
CA PRO A 451 6.13 9.17 -6.05
C PRO A 451 5.32 9.94 -7.10
N LEU A 452 4.17 10.53 -6.71
CA LEU A 452 3.27 11.23 -7.62
C LEU A 452 3.89 12.48 -8.25
N VAL A 453 4.95 13.00 -7.64
CA VAL A 453 5.70 14.16 -8.12
C VAL A 453 6.61 13.87 -9.31
N MET A 454 6.76 12.61 -9.71
CA MET A 454 7.59 12.19 -10.83
C MET A 454 7.18 12.95 -12.12
N THR A 455 8.16 13.48 -12.82
CA THR A 455 7.96 14.17 -14.12
C THR A 455 7.95 13.16 -15.27
N ARG A 456 7.48 13.57 -16.47
CA ARG A 456 7.53 12.74 -17.68
C ARG A 456 8.97 12.29 -18.00
N ALA A 457 9.96 13.16 -17.89
CA ALA A 457 11.36 12.82 -18.11
C ALA A 457 11.86 11.75 -17.11
N GLN A 458 11.43 11.83 -15.85
CA GLN A 458 11.76 10.82 -14.83
C GLN A 458 11.01 9.49 -15.07
N ILE A 459 9.81 9.53 -15.65
CA ILE A 459 9.11 8.31 -16.10
C ILE A 459 9.90 7.64 -17.23
N ASP A 460 10.42 8.42 -18.18
CA ASP A 460 11.29 7.90 -19.25
C ASP A 460 12.59 7.30 -18.70
N GLU A 461 13.24 7.97 -17.74
CA GLU A 461 14.42 7.46 -17.02
C GLU A 461 14.09 6.12 -16.34
N MET A 462 12.98 6.04 -15.63
CA MET A 462 12.53 4.84 -14.93
C MET A 462 12.29 3.68 -15.91
N VAL A 463 11.57 3.90 -16.99
CA VAL A 463 11.27 2.87 -17.99
C VAL A 463 12.55 2.40 -18.71
N ALA A 464 13.47 3.31 -19.01
CA ALA A 464 14.77 2.96 -19.58
C ALA A 464 15.62 2.11 -18.64
N LEU A 465 15.66 2.44 -17.34
CA LEU A 465 16.35 1.64 -16.32
C LEU A 465 15.72 0.25 -16.18
N ILE A 466 14.39 0.15 -16.16
CA ILE A 466 13.69 -1.14 -16.11
C ILE A 466 14.05 -2.00 -17.33
N ARG A 467 14.01 -1.43 -18.54
CA ARG A 467 14.37 -2.15 -19.77
C ARG A 467 15.80 -2.65 -19.72
N HIS A 468 16.75 -1.81 -19.35
CA HIS A 468 18.16 -2.22 -19.19
C HIS A 468 18.31 -3.37 -18.19
N CYS A 469 17.63 -3.32 -17.05
CA CYS A 469 17.69 -4.40 -16.06
C CYS A 469 17.02 -5.70 -16.54
N LEU A 470 15.98 -5.61 -17.38
CA LEU A 470 15.38 -6.76 -18.03
C LEU A 470 16.37 -7.42 -19.02
N ASP A 471 17.13 -6.62 -19.79
CA ASP A 471 18.20 -7.13 -20.67
C ASP A 471 19.28 -7.87 -19.87
N LEU A 472 19.73 -7.31 -18.75
CA LEU A 472 20.69 -7.96 -17.84
C LEU A 472 20.12 -9.26 -17.26
N THR A 473 18.85 -9.24 -16.86
CA THR A 473 18.14 -10.44 -16.38
C THR A 473 18.11 -11.51 -17.45
N LEU A 474 17.71 -11.17 -18.67
CA LEU A 474 17.67 -12.13 -19.79
C LEU A 474 19.04 -12.74 -20.06
N SER A 475 20.11 -11.94 -20.02
CA SER A 475 21.48 -12.41 -20.20
C SER A 475 21.87 -13.41 -19.10
N ASP A 476 21.58 -13.09 -17.83
CA ASP A 476 21.86 -13.96 -16.69
C ASP A 476 21.08 -15.29 -16.78
N LEU A 477 19.77 -15.24 -17.12
CA LEU A 477 18.93 -16.42 -17.28
C LEU A 477 19.42 -17.34 -18.40
N LYS A 478 19.90 -16.77 -19.54
CA LYS A 478 20.53 -17.54 -20.62
C LYS A 478 21.80 -18.24 -20.17
N GLN A 479 22.67 -17.54 -19.40
CA GLN A 479 23.90 -18.14 -18.86
C GLN A 479 23.59 -19.31 -17.91
N ARG A 480 22.49 -19.24 -17.16
CA ARG A 480 22.01 -20.31 -16.27
C ARG A 480 21.27 -21.44 -17.00
N GLY A 481 20.96 -21.28 -18.30
CA GLY A 481 20.15 -22.24 -19.05
C GLY A 481 18.67 -22.30 -18.63
N TRP A 482 18.14 -21.19 -18.12
CA TRP A 482 16.75 -21.11 -17.66
C TRP A 482 15.77 -20.61 -18.74
N VAL A 483 16.31 -20.03 -19.83
CA VAL A 483 15.61 -19.58 -21.05
C VAL A 483 16.41 -19.93 -22.30
#